data_d54bf78b23add591a26a495ef7391e68
#
_entry.id   d54bf78b23add591a26a495ef7391e68
#
_cell.length_a   1.000
_cell.length_b   1.000
_cell.length_c   1.000
_cell.angle_alpha   90.00
_cell.angle_beta   90.00
_cell.angle_gamma   90.00
#
_symmetry.space_group_name_H-M   'P 1'
#
loop_
_entity.id
_entity.type
_entity.pdbx_description
1 polymer ?
#
loop_
_entity_poly.entity_id
_entity_poly.type
_entity_poly.pdbx_seq_one_letter_code
_entity_poly.pdbx_strand_id
1 'polypeptide(L)'
;MEENKIRSKIAIGILITIIIILVGGLYYLGITGINKDKIIAEKEKTIQTLSDAILKAKKKQDQPKEEKELSKEEHLKIFKELVGTDFPGDHNTRANDKKIEIIENPKEGLYPNSKYTIRKSGMLKQPSSGIAEGEYNILTKEEVKKLLYDFAKKMGYSNVTEYKEDYEMSEKGFRNGIPFDLSVELEAKNSKNGILKLAILFLRDKDNKVTNKVYSAYVGIY
;
A
#
# COMPACT_ATOMS: atom_id res chain seq x y z
N MET A 1 -13.16 1.52 0.55
CA MET A 1 -12.21 2.56 1.01
C MET A 1 -12.00 3.69 -0.01
N GLU A 2 -12.04 3.41 -1.31
CA GLU A 2 -12.01 4.42 -2.39
C GLU A 2 -13.25 5.34 -2.38
N GLU A 3 -14.41 4.80 -2.09
CA GLU A 3 -15.66 5.56 -2.07
C GLU A 3 -15.65 6.73 -1.08
N ASN A 4 -15.05 6.56 0.09
CA ASN A 4 -14.92 7.65 1.07
C ASN A 4 -13.90 8.71 0.64
N LYS A 5 -12.88 8.34 -0.14
CA LYS A 5 -11.87 9.26 -0.66
C LYS A 5 -12.42 10.08 -1.83
N ILE A 6 -13.28 9.45 -2.64
CA ILE A 6 -14.03 10.12 -3.73
C ILE A 6 -15.05 11.08 -3.15
N ARG A 7 -15.83 10.66 -2.14
CA ARG A 7 -16.81 11.54 -1.45
C ARG A 7 -16.13 12.74 -0.79
N SER A 8 -14.95 12.56 -0.19
CA SER A 8 -14.17 13.67 0.40
C SER A 8 -13.68 14.65 -0.66
N LYS A 9 -13.19 14.17 -1.81
CA LYS A 9 -12.76 15.05 -2.92
C LYS A 9 -13.92 15.79 -3.55
N ILE A 10 -15.07 15.14 -3.69
CA ILE A 10 -16.31 15.76 -4.19
C ILE A 10 -16.79 16.84 -3.21
N ALA A 11 -16.78 16.56 -1.90
CA ALA A 11 -17.18 17.54 -0.88
C ALA A 11 -16.25 18.77 -0.89
N ILE A 12 -14.94 18.59 -1.04
CA ILE A 12 -13.98 19.71 -1.15
C ILE A 12 -14.20 20.49 -2.45
N GLY A 13 -14.46 19.81 -3.57
CA GLY A 13 -14.77 20.45 -4.85
C GLY A 13 -16.04 21.32 -4.80
N ILE A 14 -17.11 20.79 -4.21
CA ILE A 14 -18.37 21.52 -4.01
C ILE A 14 -18.13 22.75 -3.13
N LEU A 15 -17.34 22.62 -2.06
CA LEU A 15 -17.05 23.70 -1.14
C LEU A 15 -16.28 24.84 -1.81
N ILE A 16 -15.27 24.50 -2.64
CA ILE A 16 -14.51 25.50 -3.43
C ILE A 16 -15.44 26.23 -4.42
N THR A 17 -16.34 25.51 -5.06
CA THR A 17 -17.31 26.09 -6.00
C THR A 17 -18.25 27.07 -5.27
N ILE A 18 -18.73 26.72 -4.08
CA ILE A 18 -19.56 27.61 -3.27
C ILE A 18 -18.81 28.87 -2.86
N ILE A 19 -17.53 28.77 -2.48
CA ILE A 19 -16.69 29.92 -2.13
C ILE A 19 -16.52 30.85 -3.34
N ILE A 20 -16.28 30.32 -4.54
CA ILE A 20 -16.15 31.10 -5.77
C ILE A 20 -17.46 31.84 -6.11
N ILE A 21 -18.61 31.18 -5.95
CA ILE A 21 -19.92 31.79 -6.17
C ILE A 21 -20.18 32.92 -5.15
N LEU A 22 -19.82 32.71 -3.88
CA LEU A 22 -19.97 33.70 -2.84
C LEU A 22 -19.09 34.93 -3.07
N VAL A 23 -17.84 34.74 -3.50
CA VAL A 23 -16.90 35.83 -3.83
C VAL A 23 -17.33 36.59 -5.12
N GLY A 24 -17.75 35.86 -6.16
CA GLY A 24 -18.29 36.42 -7.38
C GLY A 24 -19.60 37.22 -7.15
N GLY A 25 -20.49 36.71 -6.27
CA GLY A 25 -21.69 37.43 -5.88
C GLY A 25 -21.40 38.73 -5.12
N LEU A 26 -20.33 38.78 -4.31
CA LEU A 26 -19.87 40.02 -3.66
C LEU A 26 -19.43 41.11 -4.68
N TYR A 27 -18.76 40.69 -5.73
CA TYR A 27 -18.31 41.59 -6.79
C TYR A 27 -19.51 42.18 -7.55
N TYR A 28 -20.53 41.36 -7.84
CA TYR A 28 -21.75 41.82 -8.53
C TYR A 28 -22.61 42.75 -7.68
N LEU A 29 -22.76 42.48 -6.40
CA LEU A 29 -23.50 43.36 -5.47
C LEU A 29 -22.76 44.69 -5.20
N GLY A 30 -21.43 44.74 -5.41
CA GLY A 30 -20.62 45.96 -5.37
C GLY A 30 -21.02 47.01 -6.40
N ILE A 31 -21.63 46.58 -7.51
CA ILE A 31 -22.05 47.47 -8.61
C ILE A 31 -23.48 48.02 -8.41
N THR A 32 -24.31 47.37 -7.58
CA THR A 32 -25.75 47.68 -7.44
C THR A 32 -26.14 48.55 -6.25
N GLY A 33 -25.19 49.08 -5.48
CA GLY A 33 -25.49 50.11 -4.44
C GLY A 33 -26.26 49.64 -3.20
N ILE A 34 -26.42 48.33 -2.99
CA ILE A 34 -27.06 47.75 -1.84
C ILE A 34 -26.10 47.80 -0.63
N ASN A 35 -26.65 47.98 0.56
CA ASN A 35 -25.98 48.21 1.87
C ASN A 35 -24.84 47.18 2.12
N LYS A 36 -23.63 47.53 1.64
CA LYS A 36 -22.49 46.63 1.52
C LYS A 36 -22.00 46.06 2.85
N ASP A 37 -22.09 46.87 3.93
CA ASP A 37 -21.46 46.53 5.20
C ASP A 37 -22.16 45.34 5.90
N LYS A 38 -23.51 45.27 5.83
CA LYS A 38 -24.28 44.14 6.40
C LYS A 38 -24.00 42.84 5.65
N ILE A 39 -23.93 42.89 4.33
CA ILE A 39 -23.68 41.70 3.49
C ILE A 39 -22.25 41.18 3.66
N ILE A 40 -21.28 42.10 3.79
CA ILE A 40 -19.87 41.72 4.04
C ILE A 40 -19.75 41.05 5.41
N ALA A 41 -20.30 41.60 6.48
CA ALA A 41 -20.25 41.00 7.82
C ALA A 41 -20.90 39.62 7.89
N GLU A 42 -22.05 39.41 7.21
CA GLU A 42 -22.73 38.12 7.19
C GLU A 42 -21.95 37.04 6.43
N LYS A 43 -21.27 37.44 5.32
CA LYS A 43 -20.44 36.54 4.54
C LYS A 43 -19.11 36.23 5.22
N GLU A 44 -18.49 37.19 5.91
CA GLU A 44 -17.29 36.94 6.73
C GLU A 44 -17.59 35.92 7.83
N LYS A 45 -18.74 36.04 8.53
CA LYS A 45 -19.20 35.08 9.51
C LYS A 45 -19.40 33.68 8.91
N THR A 46 -19.95 33.61 7.70
CA THR A 46 -20.16 32.34 6.99
C THR A 46 -18.82 31.70 6.58
N ILE A 47 -17.87 32.50 6.06
CA ILE A 47 -16.53 32.05 5.71
C ILE A 47 -15.79 31.52 6.94
N GLN A 48 -15.87 32.22 8.06
CA GLN A 48 -15.27 31.79 9.31
C GLN A 48 -15.87 30.46 9.80
N THR A 49 -17.20 30.31 9.77
CA THR A 49 -17.89 29.09 10.17
C THR A 49 -17.49 27.89 9.27
N LEU A 50 -17.38 28.12 7.96
CA LEU A 50 -16.93 27.10 7.00
C LEU A 50 -15.45 26.75 7.21
N SER A 51 -14.60 27.73 7.47
CA SER A 51 -13.18 27.53 7.77
C SER A 51 -13.01 26.66 9.03
N ASP A 52 -13.75 26.96 10.10
CA ASP A 52 -13.73 26.19 11.34
C ASP A 52 -14.28 24.77 11.15
N ALA A 53 -15.30 24.59 10.31
CA ALA A 53 -15.83 23.29 9.95
C ALA A 53 -14.79 22.44 9.16
N ILE A 54 -14.07 23.08 8.22
CA ILE A 54 -12.98 22.43 7.46
C ILE A 54 -11.83 22.02 8.39
N LEU A 55 -11.43 22.91 9.30
CA LEU A 55 -10.39 22.63 10.30
C LEU A 55 -10.80 21.48 11.23
N LYS A 56 -12.05 21.44 11.69
CA LYS A 56 -12.60 20.33 12.47
C LYS A 56 -12.68 19.03 11.69
N ALA A 57 -13.05 19.10 10.40
CA ALA A 57 -13.08 17.93 9.52
C ALA A 57 -11.66 17.39 9.23
N LYS A 58 -10.68 18.28 8.99
CA LYS A 58 -9.26 17.90 8.89
C LYS A 58 -8.75 17.28 10.18
N LYS A 59 -8.98 17.89 11.34
CA LYS A 59 -8.56 17.33 12.63
C LYS A 59 -9.19 15.96 12.93
N LYS A 60 -10.43 15.70 12.48
CA LYS A 60 -11.05 14.35 12.58
C LYS A 60 -10.46 13.34 11.59
N GLN A 61 -9.93 13.80 10.46
CA GLN A 61 -9.30 12.95 9.45
C GLN A 61 -7.84 12.62 9.82
N ASP A 62 -7.17 13.54 10.53
CA ASP A 62 -5.79 13.41 11.01
C ASP A 62 -5.69 12.78 12.41
N GLN A 63 -6.83 12.51 13.10
CA GLN A 63 -6.76 11.65 14.28
C GLN A 63 -6.31 10.27 13.83
N PRO A 64 -5.17 9.74 14.34
CA PRO A 64 -4.79 8.36 14.11
C PRO A 64 -6.00 7.51 14.51
N LYS A 65 -6.64 6.85 13.54
CA LYS A 65 -7.54 5.76 13.89
C LYS A 65 -6.72 4.86 14.78
N GLU A 66 -7.19 4.59 15.97
CA GLU A 66 -6.59 3.59 16.85
C GLU A 66 -6.35 2.34 16.01
N GLU A 67 -5.09 2.10 15.65
CA GLU A 67 -4.71 0.97 14.84
C GLU A 67 -4.98 -0.26 15.69
N LYS A 68 -6.05 -1.00 15.34
CA LYS A 68 -6.37 -2.27 15.99
C LYS A 68 -5.16 -3.18 15.81
N GLU A 69 -4.60 -3.64 16.89
CA GLU A 69 -3.54 -4.66 16.85
C GLU A 69 -4.12 -5.94 16.26
N LEU A 70 -3.62 -6.33 15.10
CA LEU A 70 -4.08 -7.50 14.39
C LEU A 70 -3.50 -8.77 15.02
N SER A 71 -4.27 -9.83 15.05
CA SER A 71 -3.80 -11.15 15.47
C SER A 71 -2.84 -11.76 14.44
N LYS A 72 -2.12 -12.81 14.83
CA LYS A 72 -1.25 -13.57 13.92
C LYS A 72 -2.03 -14.16 12.75
N GLU A 73 -3.25 -14.63 13.03
CA GLU A 73 -4.14 -15.22 12.03
C GLU A 73 -4.63 -14.17 11.03
N GLU A 74 -4.95 -12.96 11.50
CA GLU A 74 -5.32 -11.82 10.64
C GLU A 74 -4.12 -11.44 9.76
N HIS A 75 -2.91 -11.36 10.32
CA HIS A 75 -1.68 -11.11 9.57
C HIS A 75 -1.40 -12.20 8.53
N LEU A 76 -1.57 -13.48 8.89
CA LEU A 76 -1.42 -14.60 7.95
C LEU A 76 -2.42 -14.52 6.80
N LYS A 77 -3.67 -14.14 7.08
CA LYS A 77 -4.70 -13.97 6.06
C LYS A 77 -4.32 -12.87 5.07
N ILE A 78 -3.92 -11.69 5.58
CA ILE A 78 -3.48 -10.56 4.74
C ILE A 78 -2.24 -10.93 3.92
N PHE A 79 -1.30 -11.68 4.52
CA PHE A 79 -0.12 -12.17 3.82
C PHE A 79 -0.50 -13.11 2.66
N LYS A 80 -1.42 -14.05 2.87
CA LYS A 80 -1.92 -14.94 1.81
C LYS A 80 -2.63 -14.21 0.68
N GLU A 81 -3.32 -13.10 0.98
CA GLU A 81 -3.92 -12.24 -0.04
C GLU A 81 -2.86 -11.60 -0.95
N LEU A 82 -1.70 -11.23 -0.41
CA LEU A 82 -0.58 -10.67 -1.19
C LEU A 82 0.12 -11.73 -2.02
N VAL A 83 0.51 -12.85 -1.39
CA VAL A 83 1.45 -13.79 -2.01
C VAL A 83 0.76 -14.94 -2.75
N GLY A 84 -0.55 -15.09 -2.59
CA GLY A 84 -1.30 -16.26 -3.08
C GLY A 84 -0.86 -17.56 -2.42
N THR A 85 -1.57 -18.63 -2.73
CA THR A 85 -1.26 -20.00 -2.28
C THR A 85 -0.50 -20.80 -3.32
N ASP A 86 -0.49 -20.33 -4.57
CA ASP A 86 0.17 -21.00 -5.68
C ASP A 86 1.69 -20.83 -5.61
N PHE A 87 2.40 -21.84 -6.06
CA PHE A 87 3.85 -21.82 -6.24
C PHE A 87 4.14 -21.89 -7.74
N PRO A 88 4.30 -20.75 -8.41
CA PRO A 88 4.43 -20.69 -9.86
C PRO A 88 5.58 -21.53 -10.39
N GLY A 89 5.35 -22.25 -11.48
CA GLY A 89 6.37 -23.06 -12.13
C GLY A 89 6.65 -24.44 -11.54
N ASP A 90 5.71 -24.97 -10.76
CA ASP A 90 5.98 -26.04 -9.81
C ASP A 90 5.30 -27.37 -10.10
N HIS A 91 5.65 -27.97 -11.23
CA HIS A 91 5.23 -29.35 -11.49
C HIS A 91 6.12 -30.42 -10.83
N ASN A 92 7.28 -30.04 -10.26
CA ASN A 92 8.29 -30.98 -9.77
C ASN A 92 8.78 -30.73 -8.33
N THR A 93 8.22 -29.77 -7.59
CA THR A 93 8.64 -29.52 -6.21
C THR A 93 7.95 -30.51 -5.26
N ARG A 94 8.72 -31.09 -4.33
CA ARG A 94 8.16 -31.96 -3.32
C ARG A 94 7.18 -31.18 -2.46
N ALA A 95 6.03 -31.77 -2.12
CA ALA A 95 4.97 -31.10 -1.33
C ALA A 95 5.47 -30.51 -0.01
N ASN A 96 6.52 -31.08 0.57
CA ASN A 96 7.14 -30.62 1.82
C ASN A 96 7.99 -29.36 1.67
N ASP A 97 8.35 -28.95 0.44
CA ASP A 97 9.19 -27.79 0.17
C ASP A 97 8.36 -26.51 -0.06
N LYS A 98 7.03 -26.65 -0.08
CA LYS A 98 6.06 -25.58 -0.32
C LYS A 98 5.33 -25.24 0.96
N LYS A 99 5.69 -24.12 1.57
CA LYS A 99 5.06 -23.73 2.82
C LYS A 99 4.72 -22.25 2.86
N ILE A 100 3.53 -21.97 3.36
CA ILE A 100 3.21 -20.70 4.00
C ILE A 100 3.08 -20.99 5.48
N GLU A 101 4.00 -20.48 6.28
CA GLU A 101 4.10 -20.80 7.70
C GLU A 101 4.38 -19.58 8.55
N ILE A 102 4.01 -19.66 9.84
CA ILE A 102 4.40 -18.70 10.87
C ILE A 102 5.51 -19.37 11.70
N ILE A 103 6.59 -18.64 11.91
CA ILE A 103 7.71 -19.03 12.76
C ILE A 103 7.74 -18.07 13.94
N GLU A 104 7.51 -18.56 15.14
CA GLU A 104 7.52 -17.74 16.34
C GLU A 104 8.94 -17.58 16.89
N ASN A 105 9.27 -16.37 17.33
CA ASN A 105 10.55 -16.02 17.94
C ASN A 105 11.77 -16.61 17.18
N PRO A 106 11.87 -16.37 15.84
CA PRO A 106 12.94 -16.97 15.05
C PRO A 106 14.30 -16.51 15.58
N LYS A 107 15.22 -17.44 15.77
CA LYS A 107 16.60 -17.13 16.19
C LYS A 107 17.52 -16.96 14.99
N GLU A 108 17.13 -17.51 13.85
CA GLU A 108 17.87 -17.53 12.60
C GLU A 108 16.95 -17.16 11.42
N GLY A 109 17.54 -16.92 10.26
CA GLY A 109 16.83 -16.59 9.04
C GLY A 109 16.87 -15.11 8.71
N LEU A 110 15.99 -14.65 7.82
CA LEU A 110 16.03 -13.28 7.29
C LEU A 110 15.66 -12.23 8.34
N TYR A 111 14.77 -12.56 9.27
CA TYR A 111 14.28 -11.64 10.30
C TYR A 111 14.43 -12.25 11.72
N PRO A 112 15.68 -12.46 12.20
CA PRO A 112 15.92 -12.99 13.53
C PRO A 112 15.43 -11.99 14.59
N ASN A 113 15.05 -12.52 15.75
CA ASN A 113 14.56 -11.76 16.89
C ASN A 113 13.25 -10.96 16.66
N SER A 114 12.53 -11.21 15.57
CA SER A 114 11.15 -10.76 15.44
C SER A 114 10.24 -11.52 16.42
N LYS A 115 9.08 -10.95 16.77
CA LYS A 115 8.05 -11.66 17.54
C LYS A 115 7.62 -12.91 16.79
N TYR A 116 7.46 -12.79 15.50
CA TYR A 116 7.25 -13.90 14.57
C TYR A 116 7.55 -13.46 13.13
N THR A 117 7.82 -14.45 12.31
CA THR A 117 7.97 -14.27 10.86
C THR A 117 6.91 -15.08 10.13
N ILE A 118 6.25 -14.48 9.15
CA ILE A 118 5.40 -15.18 8.19
C ILE A 118 6.21 -15.33 6.91
N ARG A 119 6.29 -16.53 6.37
CA ARG A 119 7.02 -16.77 5.13
C ARG A 119 6.24 -17.61 4.14
N LYS A 120 6.40 -17.29 2.87
CA LYS A 120 6.16 -18.17 1.74
C LYS A 120 7.52 -18.58 1.21
N SER A 121 7.84 -19.86 1.32
CA SER A 121 9.07 -20.42 0.78
C SER A 121 8.75 -21.65 -0.04
N GLY A 122 9.46 -21.83 -1.13
CA GLY A 122 9.46 -23.04 -1.92
C GLY A 122 10.87 -23.25 -2.46
N MET A 123 11.39 -24.47 -2.43
CA MET A 123 12.58 -24.80 -3.20
C MET A 123 12.16 -24.94 -4.65
N LEU A 124 12.63 -24.05 -5.50
CA LEU A 124 12.50 -24.23 -6.93
C LEU A 124 13.52 -25.25 -7.43
N LYS A 125 13.01 -26.33 -7.95
CA LYS A 125 13.60 -26.81 -9.19
C LYS A 125 13.11 -25.84 -10.27
N GLN A 126 14.04 -25.14 -10.90
CA GLN A 126 13.78 -24.19 -11.96
C GLN A 126 12.63 -24.62 -12.85
N PRO A 127 11.59 -23.79 -13.02
CA PRO A 127 10.66 -24.01 -14.11
C PRO A 127 11.45 -23.82 -15.40
N SER A 128 11.64 -24.88 -16.16
CA SER A 128 12.28 -24.82 -17.47
C SER A 128 11.46 -24.05 -18.51
N SER A 129 10.25 -23.59 -18.14
CA SER A 129 9.26 -23.06 -19.07
C SER A 129 8.63 -21.71 -18.68
N GLY A 130 9.10 -21.02 -17.65
CA GLY A 130 8.49 -19.74 -17.23
C GLY A 130 7.05 -19.89 -16.72
N ILE A 131 6.41 -18.78 -16.40
CA ILE A 131 4.98 -18.73 -16.05
C ILE A 131 4.18 -18.83 -17.35
N ALA A 132 3.12 -19.66 -17.37
CA ALA A 132 2.24 -19.79 -18.52
C ALA A 132 1.57 -18.45 -18.85
N GLU A 133 1.50 -18.10 -20.14
CA GLU A 133 0.85 -16.87 -20.60
C GLU A 133 -0.62 -16.87 -20.17
N GLY A 134 -1.12 -15.72 -19.68
CA GLY A 134 -2.51 -15.53 -19.26
C GLY A 134 -2.79 -15.84 -17.79
N GLU A 135 -1.84 -16.39 -17.03
CA GLU A 135 -2.01 -16.67 -15.61
C GLU A 135 -1.53 -15.53 -14.69
N TYR A 136 -1.07 -14.43 -15.24
CA TYR A 136 -0.50 -13.32 -14.48
C TYR A 136 -0.84 -11.95 -15.07
N ASN A 137 -0.76 -10.93 -14.23
CA ASN A 137 -0.82 -9.53 -14.63
C ASN A 137 0.59 -8.93 -14.57
N ILE A 138 0.92 -8.08 -15.55
CA ILE A 138 2.13 -7.27 -15.53
C ILE A 138 1.94 -6.11 -14.56
N LEU A 139 2.98 -5.82 -13.77
CA LEU A 139 3.01 -4.71 -12.84
C LEU A 139 4.06 -3.68 -13.25
N THR A 140 3.70 -2.41 -13.21
CA THR A 140 4.64 -1.29 -13.28
C THR A 140 5.33 -1.10 -11.91
N LYS A 141 6.40 -0.30 -11.88
CA LYS A 141 7.10 0.06 -10.63
C LYS A 141 6.15 0.72 -9.62
N GLU A 142 5.32 1.62 -10.09
CA GLU A 142 4.35 2.35 -9.28
C GLU A 142 3.29 1.41 -8.71
N GLU A 143 2.85 0.43 -9.49
CA GLU A 143 1.88 -0.58 -9.03
C GLU A 143 2.50 -1.51 -7.99
N VAL A 144 3.73 -1.96 -8.16
CA VAL A 144 4.46 -2.75 -7.14
C VAL A 144 4.58 -1.95 -5.85
N LYS A 145 5.06 -0.71 -5.92
CA LYS A 145 5.20 0.17 -4.76
C LYS A 145 3.86 0.39 -4.05
N LYS A 146 2.82 0.71 -4.81
CA LYS A 146 1.46 0.89 -4.26
C LYS A 146 0.94 -0.37 -3.60
N LEU A 147 1.11 -1.53 -4.25
CA LEU A 147 0.69 -2.83 -3.72
C LEU A 147 1.31 -3.10 -2.35
N LEU A 148 2.62 -2.86 -2.21
CA LEU A 148 3.34 -3.12 -0.96
C LEU A 148 3.04 -2.10 0.14
N TYR A 149 2.80 -0.83 -0.22
CA TYR A 149 2.34 0.19 0.74
C TYR A 149 0.93 -0.12 1.25
N ASP A 150 0.03 -0.52 0.36
CA ASP A 150 -1.33 -0.93 0.73
C ASP A 150 -1.31 -2.22 1.58
N PHE A 151 -0.39 -3.14 1.30
CA PHE A 151 -0.15 -4.33 2.13
C PHE A 151 0.31 -3.96 3.54
N ALA A 152 1.37 -3.15 3.68
CA ALA A 152 1.86 -2.71 4.99
C ALA A 152 0.75 -2.04 5.81
N LYS A 153 -0.05 -1.18 5.17
CA LYS A 153 -1.20 -0.54 5.80
C LYS A 153 -2.28 -1.52 6.24
N LYS A 154 -2.60 -2.53 5.44
CA LYS A 154 -3.53 -3.60 5.82
C LYS A 154 -3.02 -4.40 7.01
N MET A 155 -1.69 -4.60 7.10
CA MET A 155 -1.02 -5.25 8.22
C MET A 155 -0.98 -4.38 9.49
N GLY A 156 -1.50 -3.14 9.47
CA GLY A 156 -1.50 -2.22 10.61
C GLY A 156 -0.25 -1.33 10.70
N TYR A 157 0.56 -1.25 9.65
CA TYR A 157 1.80 -0.47 9.61
C TYR A 157 1.72 0.59 8.53
N SER A 158 1.24 1.78 8.88
CA SER A 158 0.92 2.83 7.91
C SER A 158 2.10 3.75 7.55
N ASN A 159 3.15 3.79 8.37
CA ASN A 159 4.31 4.65 8.17
C ASN A 159 5.48 3.86 7.55
N VAL A 160 5.59 3.88 6.22
CA VAL A 160 6.72 3.27 5.50
C VAL A 160 7.97 4.11 5.72
N THR A 161 9.00 3.53 6.33
CA THR A 161 10.27 4.18 6.66
C THR A 161 11.37 3.85 5.66
N GLU A 162 11.28 2.70 4.98
CA GLU A 162 12.25 2.28 3.97
C GLU A 162 11.54 1.51 2.84
N TYR A 163 12.01 1.72 1.62
CA TYR A 163 11.60 0.96 0.43
C TYR A 163 12.78 0.84 -0.51
N LYS A 164 13.17 -0.38 -0.83
CA LYS A 164 14.28 -0.68 -1.74
C LYS A 164 13.83 -1.64 -2.81
N GLU A 165 14.25 -1.39 -4.04
CA GLU A 165 14.06 -2.27 -5.17
C GLU A 165 15.42 -2.63 -5.76
N ASP A 166 15.66 -3.91 -5.98
CA ASP A 166 16.85 -4.39 -6.69
C ASP A 166 16.45 -4.82 -8.10
N TYR A 167 16.61 -3.87 -9.03
CA TYR A 167 16.44 -4.13 -10.47
C TYR A 167 17.74 -4.57 -11.14
N GLU A 168 18.92 -4.27 -10.55
CA GLU A 168 20.20 -4.54 -11.18
C GLU A 168 20.50 -6.03 -11.27
N MET A 169 20.09 -6.81 -10.29
CA MET A 169 20.21 -8.28 -10.36
C MET A 169 19.42 -8.85 -11.54
N SER A 170 18.37 -8.16 -11.98
CA SER A 170 17.50 -8.61 -13.06
C SER A 170 18.00 -8.29 -14.46
N GLU A 171 18.84 -7.25 -14.62
CA GLU A 171 19.39 -6.86 -15.93
C GLU A 171 20.62 -7.70 -16.32
N LYS A 172 21.37 -8.21 -15.36
CA LYS A 172 22.66 -8.89 -15.57
C LYS A 172 22.59 -10.38 -15.80
N GLY A 173 21.40 -10.97 -15.78
CA GLY A 173 21.47 -12.33 -16.15
C GLY A 173 20.43 -13.30 -15.69
N PHE A 174 20.39 -14.21 -16.51
CA PHE A 174 19.78 -15.50 -16.30
C PHE A 174 20.76 -16.37 -15.51
N ARG A 175 20.44 -16.78 -14.29
CA ARG A 175 21.04 -17.99 -13.75
C ARG A 175 20.36 -19.16 -14.45
N ASN A 176 21.05 -19.84 -15.35
CA ASN A 176 20.57 -21.01 -16.09
C ASN A 176 19.31 -20.78 -16.95
N GLY A 177 19.16 -19.61 -17.58
CA GLY A 177 18.10 -19.37 -18.55
C GLY A 177 16.75 -18.91 -17.98
N ILE A 178 16.67 -18.56 -16.69
CA ILE A 178 15.45 -18.07 -16.06
C ILE A 178 15.54 -16.58 -15.81
N PRO A 179 14.50 -15.79 -16.14
CA PRO A 179 14.43 -14.39 -15.75
C PRO A 179 14.45 -14.27 -14.23
N PHE A 180 15.30 -13.36 -13.75
CA PHE A 180 15.41 -13.12 -12.32
C PHE A 180 14.17 -12.43 -11.78
N ASP A 181 13.93 -12.71 -10.52
CA ASP A 181 12.89 -12.07 -9.75
C ASP A 181 13.23 -10.61 -9.46
N LEU A 182 12.21 -9.76 -9.38
CA LEU A 182 12.35 -8.46 -8.75
C LEU A 182 12.39 -8.64 -7.24
N SER A 183 13.49 -8.27 -6.61
CA SER A 183 13.59 -8.21 -5.15
C SER A 183 13.15 -6.86 -4.64
N VAL A 184 12.27 -6.85 -3.64
CA VAL A 184 11.83 -5.63 -2.97
C VAL A 184 11.90 -5.83 -1.47
N GLU A 185 12.45 -4.83 -0.77
CA GLU A 185 12.44 -4.74 0.69
C GLU A 185 11.65 -3.51 1.14
N LEU A 186 10.88 -3.66 2.21
CA LEU A 186 10.11 -2.59 2.81
C LEU A 186 10.18 -2.68 4.33
N GLU A 187 10.39 -1.52 4.98
CA GLU A 187 10.20 -1.37 6.42
C GLU A 187 9.09 -0.35 6.69
N ALA A 188 8.20 -0.69 7.61
CA ALA A 188 7.12 0.19 8.03
C ALA A 188 6.90 0.14 9.54
N LYS A 189 6.37 1.24 10.10
CA LYS A 189 6.05 1.38 11.52
C LYS A 189 4.56 1.62 11.74
N ASN A 190 4.08 1.14 12.88
CA ASN A 190 2.75 1.48 13.38
C ASN A 190 2.80 2.63 14.39
N SER A 191 1.65 3.08 14.86
CA SER A 191 1.53 4.16 15.85
C SER A 191 2.14 3.84 17.22
N LYS A 192 2.35 2.55 17.52
CA LYS A 192 2.95 2.05 18.78
C LYS A 192 4.46 1.73 18.65
N ASN A 193 5.10 2.21 17.57
CA ASN A 193 6.51 1.92 17.24
C ASN A 193 6.83 0.44 16.97
N GLY A 194 5.83 -0.41 16.76
CA GLY A 194 6.03 -1.75 16.21
C GLY A 194 6.59 -1.65 14.79
N ILE A 195 7.44 -2.59 14.41
CA ILE A 195 8.12 -2.59 13.11
C ILE A 195 7.65 -3.81 12.32
N LEU A 196 7.32 -3.58 11.06
CA LEU A 196 7.14 -4.60 10.04
C LEU A 196 8.32 -4.51 9.06
N LYS A 197 8.95 -5.64 8.77
CA LYS A 197 9.91 -5.78 7.68
C LYS A 197 9.40 -6.80 6.67
N LEU A 198 9.43 -6.44 5.40
CA LEU A 198 9.02 -7.28 4.29
C LEU A 198 10.19 -7.43 3.32
N ALA A 199 10.46 -8.67 2.90
CA ALA A 199 11.25 -8.96 1.71
C ALA A 199 10.41 -9.85 0.79
N ILE A 200 10.32 -9.50 -0.49
CA ILE A 200 9.49 -10.19 -1.46
C ILE A 200 10.18 -10.31 -2.80
N LEU A 201 10.02 -11.45 -3.46
CA LEU A 201 10.50 -11.73 -4.80
C LEU A 201 9.31 -11.91 -5.74
N PHE A 202 9.19 -11.01 -6.71
CA PHE A 202 8.20 -11.12 -7.78
C PHE A 202 8.81 -11.80 -8.99
N LEU A 203 8.07 -12.73 -9.58
CA LEU A 203 8.49 -13.37 -10.82
C LEU A 203 8.37 -12.41 -12.01
N ARG A 204 9.25 -12.62 -13.00
CA ARG A 204 9.19 -11.95 -14.29
C ARG A 204 8.69 -12.91 -15.36
N ASP A 205 8.06 -12.34 -16.39
CA ASP A 205 7.67 -13.08 -17.57
C ASP A 205 8.85 -13.29 -18.54
N LYS A 206 8.59 -13.93 -19.66
CA LYS A 206 9.58 -14.16 -20.75
C LYS A 206 10.15 -12.87 -21.35
N ASP A 207 9.40 -11.76 -21.27
CA ASP A 207 9.78 -10.45 -21.76
C ASP A 207 10.47 -9.60 -20.67
N ASN A 208 10.86 -10.24 -19.58
CA ASN A 208 11.49 -9.60 -18.41
C ASN A 208 10.63 -8.55 -17.69
N LYS A 209 9.30 -8.63 -17.84
CA LYS A 209 8.35 -7.76 -17.16
C LYS A 209 7.95 -8.34 -15.81
N VAL A 210 7.86 -7.50 -14.80
CA VAL A 210 7.45 -7.91 -13.44
C VAL A 210 5.99 -8.36 -13.47
N THR A 211 5.71 -9.50 -12.86
CA THR A 211 4.36 -10.04 -12.75
C THR A 211 3.82 -9.93 -11.33
N ASN A 212 2.51 -10.13 -11.16
CA ASN A 212 1.88 -10.21 -9.84
C ASN A 212 2.09 -11.57 -9.12
N LYS A 213 2.89 -12.47 -9.69
CA LYS A 213 3.21 -13.75 -9.06
C LYS A 213 4.39 -13.60 -8.12
N VAL A 214 4.20 -14.06 -6.89
CA VAL A 214 5.22 -14.00 -5.83
C VAL A 214 5.89 -15.36 -5.70
N TYR A 215 7.21 -15.35 -5.87
CA TYR A 215 8.06 -16.52 -5.72
C TYR A 215 8.31 -16.86 -4.26
N SER A 216 8.82 -15.90 -3.53
CA SER A 216 9.02 -16.00 -2.08
C SER A 216 8.70 -14.67 -1.40
N ALA A 217 8.31 -14.73 -0.15
CA ALA A 217 8.09 -13.55 0.66
C ALA A 217 8.33 -13.86 2.14
N TYR A 218 8.87 -12.88 2.84
CA TYR A 218 9.12 -12.93 4.28
C TYR A 218 8.61 -11.67 4.93
N VAL A 219 7.84 -11.79 6.00
CA VAL A 219 7.39 -10.67 6.83
C VAL A 219 7.83 -10.92 8.26
N GLY A 220 8.65 -10.04 8.81
CA GLY A 220 9.03 -10.03 10.22
C GLY A 220 8.23 -8.98 10.98
N ILE A 221 7.62 -9.35 12.10
CA ILE A 221 6.88 -8.46 13.01
C ILE A 221 7.70 -8.31 14.31
N TYR A 222 8.04 -7.07 14.67
CA TYR A 222 8.84 -6.73 15.83
C TYR A 222 8.07 -5.96 16.89
#